data_a86ee581796ff637cb98ab31f88772d5
#
_entry.id   a86ee581796ff637cb98ab31f88772d5
#
_cell.length_a   1.000
_cell.length_b   1.000
_cell.length_c   1.000
_cell.angle_alpha   90.00
_cell.angle_beta   90.00
_cell.angle_gamma   90.00
#
_symmetry.space_group_name_H-M   'P 1'
#
loop_
_entity.id
_entity.type
_entity.pdbx_description
1 polymer ?
#
loop_
_entity_poly.entity_id
_entity_poly.type
_entity_poly.pdbx_seq_one_letter_code
_entity_poly.pdbx_strand_id
1 'polypeptide(L)'
;MPNGPAAERENGAHDPTAGAAMSTAPATNIVWHHSTVTRAARAHQRGHRSAILWFTGLSGAGKSTLANAVNSALFEQGLACYVLDGDNVRHGLCNDLGFSDADREENIRRIGEVAKLFLDAGVVVLTAFVSPFRADRARARALVETGDFIEIFCAADLDVCEQRDTKGLYARARAGEIRDFTGISSPYEEPEAPELRVETGRQSLEESVGQVMAHLETRGIIPPPGEG
;
A
#
# COMPACT_ATOMS: atom_id res chain seq x y z
N MET A 1 27.53 -64.33 -35.45
CA MET A 1 27.43 -64.85 -34.10
C MET A 1 28.43 -64.15 -33.21
N PRO A 2 28.11 -63.68 -31.97
CA PRO A 2 26.87 -63.69 -31.22
C PRO A 2 26.37 -62.27 -30.76
N ASN A 3 25.15 -62.30 -30.23
CA ASN A 3 24.38 -61.22 -29.60
C ASN A 3 25.12 -60.54 -28.43
N GLY A 4 25.04 -59.17 -28.38
CA GLY A 4 25.24 -58.36 -27.19
C GLY A 4 23.92 -57.92 -26.62
N PRO A 5 23.73 -57.77 -25.29
CA PRO A 5 22.46 -57.56 -24.63
C PRO A 5 21.97 -56.10 -24.70
N ALA A 6 20.66 -55.97 -24.71
CA ALA A 6 19.93 -54.73 -24.69
C ALA A 6 20.14 -53.95 -23.37
N ALA A 7 20.40 -52.63 -23.45
CA ALA A 7 20.44 -51.74 -22.32
C ALA A 7 19.03 -51.36 -21.92
N GLU A 8 18.60 -51.73 -20.72
CA GLU A 8 17.40 -51.25 -20.06
C GLU A 8 17.51 -49.76 -19.76
N ARG A 9 16.55 -48.99 -20.24
CA ARG A 9 16.40 -47.56 -19.86
C ARG A 9 15.59 -47.48 -18.56
N GLU A 10 16.24 -47.14 -17.48
CA GLU A 10 15.59 -46.77 -16.25
C GLU A 10 14.82 -45.44 -16.45
N ASN A 11 13.50 -45.52 -16.36
CA ASN A 11 12.61 -44.38 -16.25
C ASN A 11 12.76 -43.76 -14.83
N GLY A 12 13.58 -42.72 -14.69
CA GLY A 12 13.60 -41.89 -13.49
C GLY A 12 12.30 -41.11 -13.37
N ALA A 13 11.43 -41.53 -12.48
CA ALA A 13 10.23 -40.78 -12.11
C ALA A 13 10.66 -39.44 -11.47
N HIS A 14 10.31 -38.37 -12.13
CA HIS A 14 10.47 -37.01 -11.60
C HIS A 14 9.41 -36.79 -10.51
N ASP A 15 9.84 -36.68 -9.25
CA ASP A 15 8.98 -36.35 -8.12
C ASP A 15 8.72 -34.82 -8.10
N PRO A 16 7.47 -34.32 -8.29
CA PRO A 16 7.17 -32.90 -8.36
C PRO A 16 6.95 -32.23 -6.99
N THR A 17 7.31 -32.88 -5.88
CA THR A 17 6.99 -32.38 -4.52
C THR A 17 8.15 -31.71 -3.79
N ALA A 18 9.26 -31.38 -4.42
CA ALA A 18 10.29 -30.53 -3.82
C ALA A 18 9.88 -29.06 -3.90
N GLY A 19 8.94 -28.65 -3.06
CA GLY A 19 8.69 -27.24 -2.77
C GLY A 19 9.97 -26.62 -2.20
N ALA A 20 10.66 -25.81 -3.00
CA ALA A 20 11.82 -25.06 -2.56
C ALA A 20 11.40 -24.12 -1.41
N ALA A 21 11.71 -24.49 -0.18
CA ALA A 21 11.63 -23.61 0.97
C ALA A 21 12.54 -22.41 0.66
N MET A 22 11.93 -21.23 0.46
CA MET A 22 12.68 -19.99 0.30
C MET A 22 13.52 -19.78 1.56
N SER A 23 14.83 -19.77 1.41
CA SER A 23 15.78 -19.47 2.48
C SER A 23 15.49 -18.08 3.03
N THR A 24 15.07 -17.99 4.29
CA THR A 24 14.82 -16.73 5.01
C THR A 24 16.09 -16.12 5.60
N ALA A 25 17.28 -16.66 5.29
CA ALA A 25 18.54 -16.09 5.73
C ALA A 25 18.80 -14.77 4.97
N PRO A 26 19.15 -13.67 5.68
CA PRO A 26 19.48 -12.43 5.03
C PRO A 26 20.70 -12.62 4.13
N ALA A 27 20.68 -12.03 2.93
CA ALA A 27 21.79 -12.10 2.00
C ALA A 27 23.01 -11.42 2.64
N THR A 28 24.10 -12.16 2.82
CA THR A 28 25.33 -11.71 3.53
C THR A 28 26.30 -10.95 2.64
N ASN A 29 26.01 -10.84 1.34
CA ASN A 29 26.88 -10.25 0.31
C ASN A 29 26.34 -8.94 -0.27
N ILE A 30 25.39 -8.30 0.40
CA ILE A 30 24.83 -6.99 0.00
C ILE A 30 25.46 -5.88 0.82
N VAL A 31 25.86 -4.79 0.14
CA VAL A 31 26.43 -3.59 0.75
C VAL A 31 25.52 -2.41 0.43
N TRP A 32 25.20 -1.60 1.45
CA TRP A 32 24.41 -0.39 1.23
C TRP A 32 25.24 0.67 0.51
N HIS A 33 24.73 1.17 -0.63
CA HIS A 33 25.33 2.27 -1.38
C HIS A 33 24.57 3.57 -1.10
N HIS A 34 25.28 4.57 -0.58
CA HIS A 34 24.70 5.90 -0.37
C HIS A 34 24.55 6.64 -1.70
N SER A 35 23.37 7.20 -1.96
CA SER A 35 23.13 8.05 -3.13
C SER A 35 23.85 9.41 -2.96
N THR A 36 24.50 9.90 -4.01
CA THR A 36 25.06 11.26 -4.06
C THR A 36 23.97 12.32 -4.15
N VAL A 37 22.83 12.00 -4.76
CA VAL A 37 21.66 12.88 -4.78
C VAL A 37 20.79 12.54 -3.59
N THR A 38 20.83 13.39 -2.57
CA THR A 38 20.07 13.19 -1.33
C THR A 38 18.60 13.58 -1.46
N ARG A 39 17.76 13.06 -0.56
CA ARG A 39 16.35 13.47 -0.43
C ARG A 39 16.23 14.99 -0.20
N ALA A 40 17.10 15.57 0.62
CA ALA A 40 17.12 17.02 0.87
C ALA A 40 17.43 17.83 -0.41
N ALA A 41 18.40 17.38 -1.22
CA ALA A 41 18.69 18.01 -2.51
C ALA A 41 17.48 17.96 -3.47
N ARG A 42 16.76 16.83 -3.50
CA ARG A 42 15.51 16.70 -4.28
C ARG A 42 14.42 17.63 -3.78
N ALA A 43 14.22 17.73 -2.46
CA ALA A 43 13.23 18.63 -1.85
C ALA A 43 13.51 20.09 -2.20
N HIS A 44 14.78 20.51 -2.08
CA HIS A 44 15.20 21.86 -2.48
C HIS A 44 14.94 22.14 -3.96
N GLN A 45 15.25 21.20 -4.85
CA GLN A 45 15.05 21.37 -6.30
C GLN A 45 13.57 21.44 -6.67
N ARG A 46 12.71 20.70 -5.94
CA ARG A 46 11.27 20.57 -6.26
C ARG A 46 10.39 21.58 -5.54
N GLY A 47 10.93 22.31 -4.56
CA GLY A 47 10.15 23.25 -3.76
C GLY A 47 9.17 22.60 -2.78
N HIS A 48 9.24 21.27 -2.59
CA HIS A 48 8.39 20.55 -1.64
C HIS A 48 9.12 19.37 -1.00
N ARG A 49 8.66 18.94 0.18
CA ARG A 49 9.14 17.72 0.84
C ARG A 49 8.39 16.51 0.31
N SER A 50 9.02 15.33 0.39
CA SER A 50 8.35 14.06 0.18
C SER A 50 7.68 13.57 1.46
N ALA A 51 6.59 12.80 1.32
CA ALA A 51 5.90 12.15 2.42
C ALA A 51 5.19 10.88 1.91
N ILE A 52 4.89 9.96 2.83
CA ILE A 52 3.99 8.83 2.58
C ILE A 52 2.63 9.20 3.18
N LEU A 53 1.60 9.29 2.33
CA LEU A 53 0.22 9.46 2.73
C LEU A 53 -0.45 8.08 2.73
N TRP A 54 -0.62 7.51 3.92
CA TRP A 54 -1.13 6.15 4.08
C TRP A 54 -2.63 6.15 4.35
N PHE A 55 -3.44 6.01 3.28
CA PHE A 55 -4.89 5.93 3.41
C PHE A 55 -5.30 4.52 3.82
N THR A 56 -5.96 4.41 4.96
CA THR A 56 -6.52 3.18 5.50
C THR A 56 -8.03 3.32 5.78
N GLY A 57 -8.75 2.21 5.86
CA GLY A 57 -10.20 2.15 6.08
C GLY A 57 -10.84 0.95 5.39
N LEU A 58 -12.11 0.69 5.66
CA LEU A 58 -12.87 -0.42 5.10
C LEU A 58 -12.93 -0.37 3.55
N SER A 59 -13.23 -1.50 2.92
CA SER A 59 -13.64 -1.50 1.50
C SER A 59 -14.82 -0.55 1.32
N GLY A 60 -14.89 0.23 0.25
CA GLY A 60 -15.99 1.22 0.08
C GLY A 60 -15.86 2.50 0.92
N ALA A 61 -14.87 2.63 1.83
CA ALA A 61 -14.66 3.84 2.62
C ALA A 61 -14.16 5.06 1.82
N GLY A 62 -13.92 4.95 0.52
CA GLY A 62 -13.52 6.09 -0.33
C GLY A 62 -12.02 6.34 -0.43
N LYS A 63 -11.16 5.44 0.07
CA LYS A 63 -9.68 5.58 0.04
C LYS A 63 -9.12 5.93 -1.34
N SER A 64 -9.40 5.10 -2.34
CA SER A 64 -8.89 5.29 -3.71
C SER A 64 -9.43 6.58 -4.34
N THR A 65 -10.70 6.90 -4.08
CA THR A 65 -11.32 8.14 -4.56
C THR A 65 -10.65 9.36 -3.97
N LEU A 66 -10.46 9.39 -2.63
CA LEU A 66 -9.79 10.49 -1.95
C LEU A 66 -8.32 10.58 -2.34
N ALA A 67 -7.57 9.46 -2.36
CA ALA A 67 -6.16 9.45 -2.74
C ALA A 67 -5.95 9.97 -4.17
N ASN A 68 -6.79 9.57 -5.13
CA ASN A 68 -6.70 10.08 -6.50
C ASN A 68 -7.05 11.57 -6.60
N ALA A 69 -8.06 12.03 -5.87
CA ALA A 69 -8.43 13.46 -5.86
C ALA A 69 -7.34 14.33 -5.24
N VAL A 70 -6.72 13.89 -4.12
CA VAL A 70 -5.56 14.56 -3.52
C VAL A 70 -4.37 14.55 -4.48
N ASN A 71 -4.11 13.41 -5.15
CA ASN A 71 -3.06 13.32 -6.16
C ASN A 71 -3.26 14.32 -7.31
N SER A 72 -4.50 14.48 -7.79
CA SER A 72 -4.82 15.47 -8.82
C SER A 72 -4.54 16.90 -8.34
N ALA A 73 -4.96 17.23 -7.11
CA ALA A 73 -4.72 18.55 -6.51
C ALA A 73 -3.22 18.85 -6.33
N LEU A 74 -2.43 17.86 -5.93
CA LEU A 74 -0.97 17.98 -5.84
C LEU A 74 -0.33 18.16 -7.21
N PHE A 75 -0.77 17.37 -8.20
CA PHE A 75 -0.26 17.43 -9.57
C PHE A 75 -0.56 18.78 -10.23
N GLU A 76 -1.76 19.33 -10.04
CA GLU A 76 -2.15 20.66 -10.54
C GLU A 76 -1.27 21.78 -9.97
N GLN A 77 -0.73 21.61 -8.78
CA GLN A 77 0.26 22.51 -8.17
C GLN A 77 1.70 22.23 -8.63
N GLY A 78 1.91 21.32 -9.59
CA GLY A 78 3.24 20.97 -10.10
C GLY A 78 4.08 20.10 -9.16
N LEU A 79 3.48 19.51 -8.12
CA LEU A 79 4.18 18.71 -7.12
C LEU A 79 4.38 17.27 -7.60
N ALA A 80 5.55 16.70 -7.29
CA ALA A 80 5.83 15.30 -7.64
C ALA A 80 5.04 14.36 -6.71
N CYS A 81 4.04 13.68 -7.25
CA CYS A 81 3.16 12.78 -6.50
C CYS A 81 2.86 11.50 -7.29
N TYR A 82 2.50 10.43 -6.59
CA TYR A 82 2.12 9.15 -7.20
C TYR A 82 1.19 8.33 -6.29
N VAL A 83 0.19 7.66 -6.89
CA VAL A 83 -0.73 6.78 -6.15
C VAL A 83 -0.34 5.31 -6.33
N LEU A 84 -0.16 4.61 -5.21
CA LEU A 84 -0.10 3.16 -5.13
C LEU A 84 -1.48 2.65 -4.66
N ASP A 85 -2.29 2.19 -5.61
CA ASP A 85 -3.60 1.64 -5.31
C ASP A 85 -3.56 0.13 -5.10
N GLY A 86 -4.33 -0.37 -4.12
CA GLY A 86 -4.33 -1.76 -3.71
C GLY A 86 -4.71 -2.74 -4.80
N ASP A 87 -5.65 -2.39 -5.67
CA ASP A 87 -6.03 -3.26 -6.78
C ASP A 87 -4.94 -3.25 -7.86
N ASN A 88 -4.40 -2.07 -8.19
CA ASN A 88 -3.39 -1.93 -9.25
C ASN A 88 -2.10 -2.71 -8.94
N VAL A 89 -1.60 -2.65 -7.70
CA VAL A 89 -0.37 -3.37 -7.34
C VAL A 89 -0.52 -4.89 -7.36
N ARG A 90 -1.76 -5.39 -7.20
CA ARG A 90 -2.06 -6.82 -7.32
C ARG A 90 -2.07 -7.34 -8.75
N HIS A 91 -2.04 -6.48 -9.76
CA HIS A 91 -1.83 -6.89 -11.15
C HIS A 91 -0.35 -7.10 -11.51
N GLY A 92 0.57 -6.66 -10.67
CA GLY A 92 2.02 -6.77 -10.89
C GLY A 92 2.79 -7.13 -9.62
N LEU A 93 3.19 -6.12 -8.85
CA LEU A 93 4.07 -6.25 -7.67
C LEU A 93 3.63 -7.33 -6.66
N CYS A 94 2.34 -7.54 -6.49
CA CYS A 94 1.74 -8.46 -5.54
C CYS A 94 0.78 -9.47 -6.20
N ASN A 95 1.02 -9.83 -7.47
CA ASN A 95 0.16 -10.76 -8.22
C ASN A 95 0.30 -12.22 -7.75
N ASP A 96 1.35 -12.53 -7.01
CA ASP A 96 1.62 -13.82 -6.37
C ASP A 96 0.92 -13.98 -5.00
N LEU A 97 0.28 -12.93 -4.48
CA LEU A 97 -0.34 -12.92 -3.16
C LEU A 97 -1.87 -13.07 -3.25
N GLY A 98 -2.42 -13.91 -2.36
CA GLY A 98 -3.86 -14.04 -2.14
C GLY A 98 -4.40 -13.06 -1.10
N PHE A 99 -5.38 -13.52 -0.30
CA PHE A 99 -6.08 -12.72 0.72
C PHE A 99 -6.03 -13.36 2.12
N SER A 100 -5.17 -14.37 2.34
CA SER A 100 -4.88 -14.85 3.69
C SER A 100 -4.24 -13.75 4.53
N ASP A 101 -4.25 -13.87 5.85
CA ASP A 101 -3.62 -12.87 6.73
C ASP A 101 -2.12 -12.74 6.41
N ALA A 102 -1.43 -13.85 6.16
CA ALA A 102 -0.02 -13.84 5.75
C ALA A 102 0.21 -13.10 4.41
N ASP A 103 -0.66 -13.33 3.41
CA ASP A 103 -0.57 -12.62 2.14
C ASP A 103 -0.84 -11.12 2.28
N ARG A 104 -1.77 -10.74 3.16
CA ARG A 104 -2.06 -9.33 3.48
C ARG A 104 -0.89 -8.66 4.16
N GLU A 105 -0.28 -9.33 5.15
CA GLU A 105 0.92 -8.86 5.84
C GLU A 105 2.06 -8.63 4.84
N GLU A 106 2.35 -9.61 3.98
CA GLU A 106 3.40 -9.52 2.97
C GLU A 106 3.10 -8.42 1.93
N ASN A 107 1.83 -8.27 1.52
CA ASN A 107 1.40 -7.18 0.66
C ASN A 107 1.74 -5.81 1.27
N ILE A 108 1.36 -5.58 2.53
CA ILE A 108 1.63 -4.31 3.24
C ILE A 108 3.14 -4.11 3.43
N ARG A 109 3.90 -5.15 3.72
CA ARG A 109 5.35 -5.09 3.80
C ARG A 109 5.97 -4.62 2.47
N ARG A 110 5.58 -5.23 1.34
CA ARG A 110 6.08 -4.82 0.00
C ARG A 110 5.73 -3.39 -0.32
N ILE A 111 4.50 -2.98 -0.04
CA ILE A 111 4.04 -1.60 -0.29
C ILE A 111 4.81 -0.60 0.58
N GLY A 112 5.08 -0.92 1.84
CA GLY A 112 5.89 -0.08 2.72
C GLY A 112 7.30 0.16 2.16
N GLU A 113 7.98 -0.90 1.69
CA GLU A 113 9.30 -0.79 1.06
C GLU A 113 9.27 0.05 -0.24
N VAL A 114 8.28 -0.16 -1.10
CA VAL A 114 8.13 0.62 -2.33
C VAL A 114 7.81 2.08 -2.01
N ALA A 115 6.92 2.35 -1.05
CA ALA A 115 6.60 3.71 -0.62
C ALA A 115 7.85 4.44 -0.08
N LYS A 116 8.72 3.75 0.66
CA LYS A 116 10.00 4.28 1.10
C LYS A 116 10.91 4.67 -0.08
N LEU A 117 10.97 3.87 -1.15
CA LEU A 117 11.75 4.24 -2.34
C LEU A 117 11.19 5.50 -3.03
N PHE A 118 9.87 5.66 -3.12
CA PHE A 118 9.26 6.89 -3.61
C PHE A 118 9.55 8.09 -2.71
N LEU A 119 9.51 7.90 -1.39
CA LEU A 119 9.87 8.91 -0.41
C LEU A 119 11.32 9.39 -0.64
N ASP A 120 12.28 8.47 -0.77
CA ASP A 120 13.69 8.78 -1.03
C ASP A 120 13.90 9.44 -2.41
N ALA A 121 13.06 9.07 -3.39
CA ALA A 121 13.02 9.73 -4.70
C ALA A 121 12.46 11.16 -4.63
N GLY A 122 12.01 11.65 -3.47
CA GLY A 122 11.47 12.99 -3.28
C GLY A 122 10.02 13.15 -3.75
N VAL A 123 9.22 12.08 -3.79
CA VAL A 123 7.82 12.05 -4.24
C VAL A 123 6.88 12.01 -3.04
N VAL A 124 5.78 12.71 -3.11
CA VAL A 124 4.63 12.50 -2.21
C VAL A 124 3.92 11.25 -2.70
N VAL A 125 4.05 10.15 -1.98
CA VAL A 125 3.42 8.87 -2.37
C VAL A 125 2.15 8.65 -1.57
N LEU A 126 1.05 8.38 -2.27
CA LEU A 126 -0.25 8.13 -1.71
C LEU A 126 -0.53 6.62 -1.80
N THR A 127 -0.78 5.96 -0.69
CA THR A 127 -1.08 4.51 -0.67
C THR A 127 -2.54 4.29 -0.29
N ALA A 128 -3.32 3.61 -1.12
CA ALA A 128 -4.74 3.36 -0.87
C ALA A 128 -5.01 1.86 -0.64
N PHE A 129 -4.89 1.43 0.62
CA PHE A 129 -5.05 0.03 1.03
C PHE A 129 -6.00 -0.09 2.22
N VAL A 130 -6.71 -1.22 2.34
CA VAL A 130 -7.49 -1.51 3.56
C VAL A 130 -6.55 -1.53 4.76
N SER A 131 -5.40 -2.22 4.66
CA SER A 131 -4.39 -2.37 5.73
C SER A 131 -5.03 -2.55 7.11
N PRO A 132 -5.73 -3.70 7.33
CA PRO A 132 -6.68 -3.82 8.45
C PRO A 132 -6.01 -3.86 9.81
N PHE A 133 -4.77 -4.32 9.91
CA PHE A 133 -4.10 -4.54 11.18
C PHE A 133 -3.18 -3.37 11.56
N ARG A 134 -3.29 -2.91 12.80
CA ARG A 134 -2.43 -1.83 13.35
C ARG A 134 -0.96 -2.19 13.29
N ALA A 135 -0.62 -3.45 13.57
CA ALA A 135 0.75 -3.95 13.55
C ALA A 135 1.41 -3.79 12.18
N ASP A 136 0.67 -4.03 11.09
CA ASP A 136 1.19 -3.92 9.73
C ASP A 136 1.42 -2.45 9.35
N ARG A 137 0.48 -1.57 9.70
CA ARG A 137 0.63 -0.12 9.49
C ARG A 137 1.79 0.44 10.32
N ALA A 138 1.95 -0.02 11.56
CA ALA A 138 3.08 0.37 12.41
C ALA A 138 4.43 -0.10 11.83
N ARG A 139 4.50 -1.30 11.24
CA ARG A 139 5.70 -1.79 10.54
C ARG A 139 6.05 -0.91 9.33
N ALA A 140 5.06 -0.55 8.51
CA ALA A 140 5.27 0.35 7.38
C ALA A 140 5.76 1.72 7.86
N ARG A 141 5.17 2.28 8.91
CA ARG A 141 5.60 3.54 9.55
C ARG A 141 7.05 3.48 10.03
N ALA A 142 7.46 2.37 10.63
CA ALA A 142 8.82 2.20 11.18
C ALA A 142 9.93 2.15 10.12
N LEU A 143 9.59 2.04 8.83
CA LEU A 143 10.57 2.07 7.73
C LEU A 143 11.14 3.45 7.44
N VAL A 144 10.51 4.52 7.94
CA VAL A 144 10.83 5.91 7.62
C VAL A 144 10.95 6.77 8.88
N GLU A 145 11.46 7.99 8.73
CA GLU A 145 11.66 8.90 9.85
C GLU A 145 10.33 9.46 10.37
N THR A 146 10.36 9.91 11.64
CA THR A 146 9.20 10.54 12.26
C THR A 146 8.77 11.78 11.47
N GLY A 147 7.49 11.83 11.10
CA GLY A 147 6.89 12.92 10.34
C GLY A 147 6.87 12.71 8.82
N ASP A 148 7.47 11.63 8.32
CA ASP A 148 7.43 11.26 6.90
C ASP A 148 6.26 10.35 6.55
N PHE A 149 5.67 9.68 7.54
CA PHE A 149 4.50 8.83 7.40
C PHE A 149 3.28 9.54 8.00
N ILE A 150 2.27 9.76 7.19
CA ILE A 150 1.00 10.38 7.57
C ILE A 150 -0.10 9.36 7.37
N GLU A 151 -0.60 8.81 8.46
CA GLU A 151 -1.72 7.89 8.45
C GLU A 151 -3.03 8.67 8.32
N ILE A 152 -3.78 8.41 7.24
CA ILE A 152 -5.05 9.04 6.93
C ILE A 152 -6.14 8.00 7.05
N PHE A 153 -6.93 8.11 8.11
CA PHE A 153 -8.06 7.22 8.33
C PHE A 153 -9.30 7.72 7.59
N CYS A 154 -9.69 7.01 6.53
CA CYS A 154 -10.95 7.22 5.84
C CYS A 154 -12.08 6.60 6.67
N ALA A 155 -12.68 7.40 7.55
CA ALA A 155 -13.73 6.97 8.47
C ALA A 155 -15.07 6.94 7.74
N ALA A 156 -15.60 5.75 7.58
CA ALA A 156 -16.96 5.50 7.10
C ALA A 156 -17.52 4.28 7.83
N ASP A 157 -18.75 4.41 8.31
CA ASP A 157 -19.45 3.32 8.99
C ASP A 157 -19.62 2.13 8.04
N LEU A 158 -19.64 0.90 8.59
CA LEU A 158 -19.76 -0.31 7.81
C LEU A 158 -21.00 -0.28 6.92
N ASP A 159 -22.13 0.17 7.44
CA ASP A 159 -23.40 0.28 6.69
C ASP A 159 -23.28 1.20 5.46
N VAL A 160 -22.53 2.30 5.59
CA VAL A 160 -22.23 3.21 4.48
C VAL A 160 -21.36 2.53 3.43
N CYS A 161 -20.36 1.76 3.87
CA CYS A 161 -19.49 1.00 2.99
C CYS A 161 -20.26 -0.10 2.25
N GLU A 162 -21.15 -0.83 2.93
CA GLU A 162 -22.02 -1.85 2.35
C GLU A 162 -23.01 -1.24 1.34
N GLN A 163 -23.62 -0.08 1.64
CA GLN A 163 -24.51 0.62 0.72
C GLN A 163 -23.79 1.05 -0.56
N ARG A 164 -22.55 1.47 -0.44
CA ARG A 164 -21.72 1.86 -1.60
C ARG A 164 -21.34 0.66 -2.46
N ASP A 165 -20.95 -0.43 -1.87
CA ASP A 165 -20.50 -1.74 -2.44
C ASP A 165 -20.24 -1.75 -3.96
N THR A 166 -19.44 -0.80 -4.42
CA THR A 166 -19.21 -0.52 -5.85
C THR A 166 -18.69 -1.71 -6.65
N LYS A 167 -18.17 -2.73 -5.96
CA LYS A 167 -17.60 -3.95 -6.56
C LYS A 167 -18.42 -5.20 -6.25
N GLY A 168 -19.54 -5.08 -5.52
CA GLY A 168 -20.37 -6.21 -5.08
C GLY A 168 -19.66 -7.15 -4.08
N LEU A 169 -18.60 -6.69 -3.42
CA LEU A 169 -17.79 -7.53 -2.54
C LEU A 169 -18.49 -7.82 -1.22
N TYR A 170 -19.23 -6.85 -0.67
CA TYR A 170 -20.01 -7.04 0.55
C TYR A 170 -21.13 -8.05 0.35
N ALA A 171 -21.88 -7.92 -0.74
CA ALA A 171 -22.95 -8.88 -1.08
C ALA A 171 -22.40 -10.30 -1.17
N ARG A 172 -21.24 -10.49 -1.82
CA ARG A 172 -20.57 -11.78 -1.96
C ARG A 172 -20.02 -12.30 -0.64
N ALA A 173 -19.47 -11.43 0.21
CA ALA A 173 -19.00 -11.80 1.53
C ALA A 173 -20.15 -12.24 2.44
N ARG A 174 -21.28 -11.53 2.43
CA ARG A 174 -22.51 -11.91 3.15
C ARG A 174 -23.10 -13.23 2.67
N ALA A 175 -22.98 -13.51 1.36
CA ALA A 175 -23.37 -14.81 0.78
C ALA A 175 -22.39 -15.95 1.10
N GLY A 176 -21.25 -15.67 1.79
CA GLY A 176 -20.23 -16.66 2.11
C GLY A 176 -19.31 -17.05 0.95
N GLU A 177 -19.38 -16.34 -0.17
CA GLU A 177 -18.55 -16.58 -1.35
C GLU A 177 -17.11 -16.08 -1.16
N ILE A 178 -16.91 -15.04 -0.33
CA ILE A 178 -15.61 -14.49 0.02
C ILE A 178 -15.35 -14.76 1.50
N ARG A 179 -14.29 -15.52 1.79
CA ARG A 179 -13.83 -15.76 3.15
C ARG A 179 -12.92 -14.63 3.61
N ASP A 180 -12.82 -14.44 4.92
CA ASP A 180 -11.89 -13.50 5.57
C ASP A 180 -12.01 -12.05 5.05
N PHE A 181 -13.25 -11.63 4.73
CA PHE A 181 -13.51 -10.29 4.24
C PHE A 181 -13.53 -9.27 5.39
N THR A 182 -12.65 -8.27 5.30
CA THR A 182 -12.49 -7.24 6.34
C THR A 182 -13.78 -6.47 6.57
N GLY A 183 -14.21 -6.42 7.83
CA GLY A 183 -15.45 -5.78 8.26
C GLY A 183 -16.65 -6.73 8.33
N ILE A 184 -16.57 -7.95 7.77
CA ILE A 184 -17.62 -8.97 7.84
C ILE A 184 -17.15 -10.20 8.62
N SER A 185 -16.17 -10.94 8.11
CA SER A 185 -15.64 -12.17 8.72
C SER A 185 -14.20 -12.03 9.22
N SER A 186 -13.55 -10.91 8.93
CA SER A 186 -12.23 -10.54 9.42
C SER A 186 -12.28 -9.13 10.02
N PRO A 187 -11.52 -8.84 11.10
CA PRO A 187 -11.57 -7.54 11.77
C PRO A 187 -10.91 -6.44 10.94
N TYR A 188 -11.33 -5.21 11.18
CA TYR A 188 -10.61 -3.99 10.87
C TYR A 188 -10.27 -3.28 12.18
N GLU A 189 -8.98 -3.08 12.41
CA GLU A 189 -8.47 -2.35 13.58
C GLU A 189 -8.30 -0.87 13.23
N GLU A 190 -9.24 -0.04 13.66
CA GLU A 190 -9.13 1.42 13.44
C GLU A 190 -7.82 1.95 14.03
N PRO A 191 -7.17 2.94 13.36
CA PRO A 191 -6.02 3.62 13.94
C PRO A 191 -6.36 4.27 15.27
N GLU A 192 -5.47 4.15 16.26
CA GLU A 192 -5.67 4.80 17.58
C GLU A 192 -5.35 6.29 17.54
N ALA A 193 -4.33 6.67 16.79
CA ALA A 193 -3.86 8.06 16.67
C ALA A 193 -3.36 8.34 15.24
N PRO A 194 -4.25 8.32 14.24
CA PRO A 194 -3.87 8.71 12.88
C PRO A 194 -3.52 10.20 12.85
N GLU A 195 -2.59 10.61 11.99
CA GLU A 195 -2.29 12.02 11.78
C GLU A 195 -3.51 12.78 11.24
N LEU A 196 -4.38 12.09 10.51
CA LEU A 196 -5.61 12.69 9.99
C LEU A 196 -6.75 11.67 9.98
N ARG A 197 -7.90 12.05 10.57
CA ARG A 197 -9.16 11.34 10.44
C ARG A 197 -10.07 12.14 9.51
N VAL A 198 -10.49 11.53 8.40
CA VAL A 198 -11.39 12.13 7.41
C VAL A 198 -12.71 11.38 7.41
N GLU A 199 -13.79 12.08 7.68
CA GLU A 199 -15.14 11.50 7.79
C GLU A 199 -15.75 11.28 6.38
N THR A 200 -15.11 10.43 5.60
CA THR A 200 -15.49 10.12 4.19
C THR A 200 -16.89 9.53 4.05
N GLY A 201 -17.47 9.06 5.14
CA GLY A 201 -18.88 8.64 5.20
C GLY A 201 -19.89 9.79 5.21
N ARG A 202 -19.47 11.01 5.58
CA ARG A 202 -20.33 12.15 5.88
C ARG A 202 -19.95 13.43 5.14
N GLN A 203 -18.65 13.61 4.83
CA GLN A 203 -18.10 14.76 4.12
C GLN A 203 -18.17 14.58 2.61
N SER A 204 -18.22 15.68 1.87
CA SER A 204 -18.01 15.70 0.44
C SER A 204 -16.55 15.34 0.11
N LEU A 205 -16.30 14.95 -1.15
CA LEU A 205 -14.94 14.70 -1.63
C LEU A 205 -14.08 15.97 -1.56
N GLU A 206 -14.65 17.11 -1.93
CA GLU A 206 -13.97 18.42 -1.91
C GLU A 206 -13.54 18.82 -0.49
N GLU A 207 -14.43 18.70 0.51
CA GLU A 207 -14.10 18.94 1.92
C GLU A 207 -12.98 18.00 2.39
N SER A 208 -13.06 16.72 2.02
CA SER A 208 -12.06 15.71 2.38
C SER A 208 -10.69 16.02 1.76
N VAL A 209 -10.64 16.43 0.49
CA VAL A 209 -9.40 16.85 -0.19
C VAL A 209 -8.83 18.09 0.49
N GLY A 210 -9.67 19.12 0.73
CA GLY A 210 -9.26 20.37 1.41
C GLY A 210 -8.63 20.09 2.78
N GLN A 211 -9.21 19.16 3.55
CA GLN A 211 -8.69 18.75 4.85
C GLN A 211 -7.28 18.11 4.74
N VAL A 212 -7.05 17.24 3.74
CA VAL A 212 -5.74 16.62 3.52
C VAL A 212 -4.72 17.68 3.07
N MET A 213 -5.07 18.54 2.10
CA MET A 213 -4.16 19.56 1.59
C MET A 213 -3.75 20.55 2.70
N ALA A 214 -4.70 21.05 3.49
CA ALA A 214 -4.42 21.93 4.62
C ALA A 214 -3.50 21.28 5.68
N HIS A 215 -3.65 19.95 5.90
CA HIS A 215 -2.75 19.21 6.77
C HIS A 215 -1.31 19.17 6.22
N LEU A 216 -1.13 18.94 4.92
CA LEU A 216 0.18 18.92 4.27
C LEU A 216 0.88 20.28 4.31
N GLU A 217 0.13 21.37 4.10
CA GLU A 217 0.62 22.75 4.23
C GLU A 217 1.06 23.04 5.67
N THR A 218 0.22 22.75 6.66
CA THR A 218 0.52 22.95 8.08
C THR A 218 1.77 22.19 8.52
N ARG A 219 2.03 21.01 7.92
CA ARG A 219 3.23 20.20 8.19
C ARG A 219 4.44 20.65 7.37
N GLY A 220 4.33 21.66 6.53
CA GLY A 220 5.39 22.14 5.65
C GLY A 220 5.88 21.08 4.67
N ILE A 221 5.00 20.19 4.24
CA ILE A 221 5.31 19.18 3.21
C ILE A 221 5.15 19.81 1.85
N ILE A 222 4.11 20.60 1.65
CA ILE A 222 3.85 21.37 0.44
C ILE A 222 3.85 22.86 0.78
N PRO A 223 4.16 23.76 -0.19
CA PRO A 223 4.05 25.19 0.00
C PRO A 223 2.58 25.59 0.16
N PRO A 224 2.30 26.75 0.81
CA PRO A 224 0.96 27.32 0.83
C PRO A 224 0.52 27.71 -0.59
N PRO A 225 -0.80 27.76 -0.86
CA PRO A 225 -1.32 28.13 -2.16
C PRO A 225 -0.83 29.52 -2.57
N GLY A 226 -0.25 29.64 -3.77
CA GLY A 226 0.17 30.91 -4.36
C GLY A 226 1.65 31.31 -4.18
N GLU A 227 2.49 30.47 -3.61
CA GLU A 227 3.96 30.70 -3.48
C GLU A 227 4.81 29.81 -4.41
N GLY A 228 4.23 29.22 -5.47
CA GLY A 228 4.91 28.37 -6.44
C GLY A 228 5.23 29.04 -7.75
#